data_05d022860b11e87beaaf91d04e0aefb0
#
_entry.id   05d022860b11e87beaaf91d04e0aefb0
#
_cell.length_a   1.000
_cell.length_b   1.000
_cell.length_c   1.000
_cell.angle_alpha   90.00
_cell.angle_beta   90.00
_cell.angle_gamma   90.00
#
_symmetry.space_group_name_H-M   'P 1'
#
loop_
_entity.id
_entity.type
_entity.pdbx_description
1 polymer ?
#
loop_
_entity_poly.entity_id
_entity_poly.type
_entity_poly.pdbx_seq_one_letter_code
_entity_poly.pdbx_strand_id
1 'polypeptide(L)'
;MKRRDLLRASAAVPAVAATGTISELEARNRHKGGGGKRDVTGMNVVLFITDQERAIMHFPKGWEAKHMPAATRLKRTGLTFNQAFCSTCMCSPSRATLLTGYFPAQHDVKDTLEEDMPDDEFPQNPLPLDLPNLATVMSAAGYHVPYKGKWHLSKPIEQDWTPEVVNQYGFERWNPPDAGANQDLDQFGGGDADNDGRYTDDDGPAPAGKEGVIEYLKSEAAKQQPFFLVVSLVNPHDVLAYPKTYEEGGYNHSDTNGDISLPKTAHESLATKPTAQRQFLALSAVGLGPLDTDEKKEEYINFYGNLMIESDKYLEDIIDTLEDEDLLDNTIVIKTSDHGEMGTAHGGMRQKMFNFYEETLRVPLTFSNPKLYRKPVTSNAMVSHVDFLPTMANLFKAPRSARADWEGRDYSKIILDPKKKGVQDYVAFTFDDVFAGQPTGPYVQPPQHIVSIRETRYKLAKYYDPEGNEPDQWEMYDLKHDPLEVRNIADPNFKRTKTQEKELKRLKAKLAEVEETRLQPL
;
A
#
# COMPACT_ATOMS: atom_id res chain seq x y z
N MET A 1 -51.15 -26.16 5.41
CA MET A 1 -50.52 -26.66 4.17
C MET A 1 -49.00 -26.53 4.35
N LYS A 2 -48.33 -27.64 4.22
CA LYS A 2 -46.93 -27.84 4.72
C LYS A 2 -45.91 -27.22 3.76
N ARG A 3 -44.93 -26.49 4.36
CA ARG A 3 -43.63 -26.15 3.72
C ARG A 3 -42.86 -27.48 3.51
N ARG A 4 -42.74 -27.92 2.28
CA ARG A 4 -41.75 -28.91 1.80
C ARG A 4 -41.96 -28.99 0.28
N ASP A 5 -40.92 -28.55 -0.47
CA ASP A 5 -40.60 -28.91 -1.86
C ASP A 5 -40.01 -27.70 -2.60
N LEU A 6 -38.78 -27.37 -2.24
CA LEU A 6 -37.92 -26.49 -3.07
C LEU A 6 -36.45 -26.74 -2.67
N LEU A 7 -36.01 -27.95 -2.88
CA LEU A 7 -34.59 -28.34 -2.84
C LEU A 7 -34.43 -29.46 -3.88
N ARG A 8 -33.95 -29.12 -5.06
CA ARG A 8 -33.20 -29.94 -6.02
C ARG A 8 -33.19 -29.31 -7.40
N ALA A 9 -32.22 -28.47 -7.65
CA ALA A 9 -31.67 -28.26 -8.99
C ALA A 9 -30.17 -27.90 -8.83
N SER A 10 -29.36 -28.90 -8.52
CA SER A 10 -27.91 -28.84 -8.71
C SER A 10 -27.65 -28.99 -10.21
N ALA A 11 -27.36 -27.86 -10.86
CA ALA A 11 -26.85 -27.85 -12.21
C ALA A 11 -25.36 -28.19 -12.16
N ALA A 12 -25.00 -29.38 -12.59
CA ALA A 12 -23.63 -29.78 -12.84
C ALA A 12 -23.03 -28.92 -13.97
N VAL A 13 -21.99 -28.16 -13.65
CA VAL A 13 -21.14 -27.50 -14.64
C VAL A 13 -20.24 -28.58 -15.25
N PRO A 14 -20.21 -28.77 -16.58
CA PRO A 14 -19.28 -29.70 -17.18
C PRO A 14 -17.87 -29.14 -17.11
N ALA A 15 -16.96 -29.88 -16.47
CA ALA A 15 -15.52 -29.64 -16.54
C ALA A 15 -15.06 -29.86 -17.99
N VAL A 16 -14.76 -28.80 -18.71
CA VAL A 16 -14.05 -28.87 -19.99
C VAL A 16 -12.58 -29.06 -19.66
N ALA A 17 -12.11 -30.29 -19.73
CA ALA A 17 -10.70 -30.60 -19.69
C ALA A 17 -10.01 -30.03 -20.93
N ALA A 18 -9.32 -28.90 -20.76
CA ALA A 18 -8.42 -28.36 -21.78
C ALA A 18 -7.09 -29.14 -21.71
N THR A 19 -6.97 -30.26 -22.44
CA THR A 19 -5.70 -30.92 -22.68
C THR A 19 -4.97 -30.19 -23.82
N GLY A 20 -4.36 -29.06 -23.52
CA GLY A 20 -3.35 -28.40 -24.35
C GLY A 20 -1.98 -28.74 -23.78
N THR A 21 -1.19 -29.49 -24.51
CA THR A 21 0.16 -29.90 -24.09
C THR A 21 1.11 -28.70 -24.03
N ILE A 22 2.00 -28.70 -23.05
CA ILE A 22 3.05 -27.68 -22.78
C ILE A 22 3.85 -27.30 -24.05
N SER A 23 3.94 -28.17 -25.05
CA SER A 23 4.62 -27.90 -26.32
C SER A 23 4.02 -26.79 -27.21
N GLU A 24 2.74 -26.46 -27.04
CA GLU A 24 2.11 -25.35 -27.80
C GLU A 24 2.32 -23.98 -27.19
N LEU A 25 2.56 -23.89 -25.87
CA LEU A 25 2.92 -22.65 -25.20
C LEU A 25 4.38 -22.24 -25.50
N GLU A 26 5.31 -23.20 -25.57
CA GLU A 26 6.71 -22.92 -25.95
C GLU A 26 6.86 -22.48 -27.40
N ALA A 27 6.00 -22.93 -28.29
CA ALA A 27 6.06 -22.57 -29.71
C ALA A 27 5.64 -21.11 -30.00
N ARG A 28 4.88 -20.48 -29.12
CA ARG A 28 4.44 -19.08 -29.26
C ARG A 28 5.49 -18.05 -28.81
N ASN A 29 6.46 -18.42 -27.99
CA ASN A 29 7.49 -17.53 -27.46
C ASN A 29 8.74 -17.34 -28.32
N ARG A 30 8.77 -17.83 -29.58
CA ARG A 30 9.87 -17.51 -30.52
C ARG A 30 9.71 -16.07 -31.03
N HIS A 31 10.30 -15.15 -30.35
CA HIS A 31 10.40 -13.75 -30.71
C HIS A 31 11.09 -13.56 -32.07
N LYS A 32 10.33 -13.14 -33.07
CA LYS A 32 10.87 -12.45 -34.24
C LYS A 32 11.21 -11.01 -33.78
N GLY A 33 12.48 -10.65 -33.81
CA GLY A 33 12.94 -9.27 -33.61
C GLY A 33 12.33 -8.35 -34.67
N GLY A 34 11.38 -7.57 -34.30
CA GLY A 34 10.73 -6.52 -35.07
C GLY A 34 9.66 -5.87 -34.16
N GLY A 35 9.54 -4.56 -34.11
CA GLY A 35 8.77 -3.72 -33.20
C GLY A 35 7.33 -4.14 -32.88
N GLY A 36 7.10 -5.37 -32.43
CA GLY A 36 5.86 -5.90 -31.90
C GLY A 36 5.56 -5.33 -30.51
N LYS A 37 4.28 -5.07 -30.21
CA LYS A 37 3.84 -4.70 -28.86
C LYS A 37 4.35 -5.74 -27.86
N ARG A 38 4.99 -5.30 -26.77
CA ARG A 38 5.38 -6.18 -25.66
C ARG A 38 4.12 -6.85 -25.10
N ASP A 39 4.17 -8.16 -24.95
CA ASP A 39 3.11 -8.96 -24.35
C ASP A 39 3.69 -9.66 -23.12
N VAL A 40 3.08 -9.47 -21.97
CA VAL A 40 3.49 -10.04 -20.68
C VAL A 40 2.51 -11.09 -20.18
N THR A 41 1.51 -11.45 -20.98
CA THR A 41 0.54 -12.49 -20.64
C THR A 41 1.26 -13.81 -20.39
N GLY A 42 0.98 -14.45 -19.25
CA GLY A 42 1.62 -15.72 -18.86
C GLY A 42 2.99 -15.56 -18.19
N MET A 43 3.48 -14.33 -17.98
CA MET A 43 4.62 -14.11 -17.08
C MET A 43 4.16 -14.19 -15.63
N ASN A 44 5.00 -14.74 -14.77
CA ASN A 44 4.77 -14.69 -13.32
C ASN A 44 4.83 -13.26 -12.79
N VAL A 45 4.21 -13.05 -11.65
CA VAL A 45 4.28 -11.79 -10.91
C VAL A 45 4.61 -12.07 -9.46
N VAL A 46 5.54 -11.30 -8.89
CA VAL A 46 5.72 -11.13 -7.46
C VAL A 46 5.34 -9.69 -7.13
N LEU A 47 4.27 -9.50 -6.36
CA LEU A 47 3.87 -8.20 -5.80
C LEU A 47 4.39 -8.13 -4.38
N PHE A 48 5.48 -7.40 -4.18
CA PHE A 48 6.12 -7.18 -2.89
C PHE A 48 5.61 -5.87 -2.29
N ILE A 49 4.93 -5.96 -1.17
CA ILE A 49 4.31 -4.85 -0.44
C ILE A 49 4.96 -4.75 0.93
N THR A 50 5.48 -3.58 1.26
CA THR A 50 5.87 -3.22 2.63
C THR A 50 4.74 -2.43 3.29
N ASP A 51 4.63 -2.48 4.62
CA ASP A 51 3.71 -1.63 5.36
C ASP A 51 4.43 -0.36 5.81
N GLN A 52 3.88 0.79 5.46
CA GLN A 52 4.35 2.10 5.92
C GLN A 52 5.68 2.58 5.27
N GLU A 53 6.12 2.01 4.14
CA GLU A 53 7.31 2.49 3.44
C GLU A 53 6.97 3.67 2.52
N ARG A 54 7.46 4.87 2.86
CA ARG A 54 7.34 6.03 1.96
C ARG A 54 8.37 6.00 0.84
N ALA A 55 8.09 6.70 -0.26
CA ALA A 55 9.12 7.03 -1.23
C ALA A 55 10.30 7.74 -0.54
N ILE A 56 11.54 7.46 -0.98
CA ILE A 56 12.73 8.06 -0.40
C ILE A 56 12.67 9.59 -0.52
N MET A 57 12.55 10.26 0.61
CA MET A 57 12.51 11.71 0.80
C MET A 57 13.26 12.08 2.07
N HIS A 58 13.98 13.21 2.04
CA HIS A 58 14.73 13.75 3.18
C HIS A 58 15.90 12.89 3.67
N PHE A 59 16.11 11.74 3.08
CA PHE A 59 17.24 10.87 3.37
C PHE A 59 18.52 11.36 2.68
N PRO A 60 19.72 11.01 3.17
CA PRO A 60 20.96 11.38 2.53
C PRO A 60 21.01 10.95 1.06
N LYS A 61 21.61 11.78 0.22
CA LYS A 61 21.72 11.46 -1.20
C LYS A 61 22.46 10.12 -1.41
N GLY A 62 21.78 9.19 -2.11
CA GLY A 62 22.33 7.86 -2.39
C GLY A 62 22.14 6.85 -1.24
N TRP A 63 21.39 7.22 -0.20
CA TRP A 63 21.14 6.35 0.94
C TRP A 63 20.53 5.00 0.52
N GLU A 64 19.48 5.01 -0.32
CA GLU A 64 18.86 3.80 -0.84
C GLU A 64 19.88 2.92 -1.59
N ALA A 65 20.68 3.51 -2.48
CA ALA A 65 21.67 2.76 -3.26
C ALA A 65 22.78 2.14 -2.39
N LYS A 66 23.04 2.72 -1.20
CA LYS A 66 24.02 2.24 -0.23
C LYS A 66 23.46 1.13 0.67
N HIS A 67 22.20 1.24 1.06
CA HIS A 67 21.63 0.44 2.13
C HIS A 67 20.55 -0.56 1.68
N MET A 68 19.93 -0.37 0.48
CA MET A 68 18.86 -1.21 -0.05
C MET A 68 19.28 -1.80 -1.41
N PRO A 69 20.13 -2.85 -1.41
CA PRO A 69 20.67 -3.44 -2.62
C PRO A 69 19.58 -4.08 -3.51
N ALA A 70 18.55 -4.70 -2.92
CA ALA A 70 17.46 -5.33 -3.68
C ALA A 70 16.60 -4.31 -4.41
N ALA A 71 16.15 -3.24 -3.75
CA ALA A 71 15.44 -2.14 -4.40
C ALA A 71 16.27 -1.50 -5.52
N THR A 72 17.57 -1.33 -5.28
CA THR A 72 18.52 -0.84 -6.29
C THR A 72 18.64 -1.81 -7.47
N ARG A 73 18.67 -3.13 -7.21
CA ARG A 73 18.70 -4.18 -8.24
C ARG A 73 17.44 -4.14 -9.11
N LEU A 74 16.25 -4.03 -8.50
CA LEU A 74 15.00 -3.87 -9.24
C LEU A 74 15.00 -2.64 -10.14
N LYS A 75 15.49 -1.50 -9.66
CA LYS A 75 15.57 -0.27 -10.46
C LYS A 75 16.52 -0.37 -11.65
N ARG A 76 17.58 -1.18 -11.56
CA ARG A 76 18.53 -1.38 -12.68
C ARG A 76 17.87 -2.04 -13.89
N THR A 77 16.93 -2.93 -13.65
CA THR A 77 16.18 -3.67 -14.69
C THR A 77 14.68 -3.40 -14.58
N GLY A 78 14.32 -2.15 -14.29
CA GLY A 78 12.94 -1.79 -13.99
C GLY A 78 12.49 -0.45 -14.53
N LEU A 79 11.18 -0.26 -14.47
CA LEU A 79 10.47 1.00 -14.62
C LEU A 79 10.05 1.48 -13.24
N THR A 80 10.62 2.61 -12.79
CA THR A 80 10.25 3.27 -11.52
C THR A 80 9.33 4.45 -11.79
N PHE A 81 8.21 4.52 -11.07
CA PHE A 81 7.32 5.67 -11.09
C PHE A 81 7.74 6.67 -10.00
N ASN A 82 8.09 7.88 -10.42
CA ASN A 82 8.48 8.95 -9.49
C ASN A 82 7.27 9.59 -8.78
N GLN A 83 6.05 9.35 -9.27
CA GLN A 83 4.80 9.90 -8.76
C GLN A 83 3.76 8.78 -8.59
N ALA A 84 4.03 7.88 -7.65
CA ALA A 84 3.10 6.86 -7.19
C ALA A 84 2.58 7.24 -5.80
N PHE A 85 1.27 7.07 -5.59
CA PHE A 85 0.58 7.54 -4.40
C PHE A 85 -0.35 6.45 -3.85
N CYS A 86 -0.50 6.39 -2.53
CA CYS A 86 -1.66 5.75 -1.95
C CYS A 86 -2.92 6.61 -2.17
N SER A 87 -4.08 5.99 -2.18
CA SER A 87 -5.37 6.69 -2.38
C SER A 87 -6.07 6.97 -1.06
N THR A 88 -5.59 6.36 0.00
CA THR A 88 -6.01 6.50 1.39
C THR A 88 -4.90 6.00 2.30
N CYS A 89 -4.96 6.26 3.57
CA CYS A 89 -4.33 5.56 4.67
C CYS A 89 -5.42 5.40 5.75
N MET A 90 -5.39 4.53 6.60
CA MET A 90 -4.50 3.55 7.20
C MET A 90 -4.28 2.27 6.36
N CYS A 91 -3.73 1.24 7.05
CA CYS A 91 -3.34 -0.01 6.41
C CYS A 91 -4.53 -0.73 5.74
N SER A 92 -5.59 -1.07 6.49
CA SER A 92 -6.75 -1.80 5.95
C SER A 92 -7.44 -1.05 4.80
N PRO A 93 -7.79 0.25 4.91
CA PRO A 93 -8.36 1.00 3.79
C PRO A 93 -7.44 1.04 2.56
N SER A 94 -6.14 1.23 2.76
CA SER A 94 -5.20 1.32 1.64
C SER A 94 -5.00 -0.01 0.93
N ARG A 95 -4.89 -1.12 1.68
CA ARG A 95 -4.81 -2.48 1.15
C ARG A 95 -6.07 -2.85 0.40
N ALA A 96 -7.27 -2.54 0.95
CA ALA A 96 -8.54 -2.72 0.26
C ALA A 96 -8.55 -1.96 -1.08
N THR A 97 -8.14 -0.68 -1.09
CA THR A 97 -8.06 0.13 -2.31
C THR A 97 -7.10 -0.47 -3.35
N LEU A 98 -5.90 -0.90 -2.92
CA LEU A 98 -4.90 -1.51 -3.81
C LEU A 98 -5.43 -2.80 -4.46
N LEU A 99 -6.09 -3.66 -3.66
CA LEU A 99 -6.54 -4.97 -4.11
C LEU A 99 -7.86 -4.96 -4.87
N THR A 100 -8.70 -3.90 -4.70
CA THR A 100 -10.03 -3.85 -5.32
C THR A 100 -10.17 -2.82 -6.44
N GLY A 101 -9.32 -1.78 -6.48
CA GLY A 101 -9.45 -0.68 -7.45
C GLY A 101 -10.57 0.31 -7.14
N TYR A 102 -11.08 0.32 -5.90
CA TYR A 102 -12.12 1.21 -5.40
C TYR A 102 -11.61 2.08 -4.25
N PHE A 103 -12.27 3.20 -3.98
CA PHE A 103 -12.00 4.03 -2.82
C PHE A 103 -12.73 3.53 -1.57
N PRO A 104 -12.35 3.97 -0.34
CA PRO A 104 -13.01 3.58 0.90
C PRO A 104 -14.53 3.77 0.91
N ALA A 105 -15.03 4.83 0.26
CA ALA A 105 -16.47 5.06 0.13
C ALA A 105 -17.21 3.94 -0.64
N GLN A 106 -16.48 3.15 -1.44
CA GLN A 106 -17.03 2.12 -2.33
C GLN A 106 -16.80 0.71 -1.79
N HIS A 107 -15.61 0.41 -1.24
CA HIS A 107 -15.34 -0.91 -0.65
C HIS A 107 -15.68 -0.97 0.84
N ASP A 108 -16.09 0.13 1.44
CA ASP A 108 -16.56 0.29 2.83
C ASP A 108 -15.56 -0.10 3.96
N VAL A 109 -14.31 -0.39 3.63
CA VAL A 109 -13.22 -0.53 4.61
C VAL A 109 -12.66 0.86 4.84
N LYS A 110 -13.12 1.55 5.88
CA LYS A 110 -12.75 2.94 6.19
C LYS A 110 -11.80 3.05 7.36
N ASP A 111 -11.84 2.06 8.23
CA ASP A 111 -11.10 2.01 9.48
C ASP A 111 -10.07 0.88 9.44
N THR A 112 -9.04 1.00 10.28
CA THR A 112 -8.10 -0.08 10.56
C THR A 112 -8.83 -1.20 11.29
N LEU A 113 -8.63 -2.44 10.87
CA LEU A 113 -9.28 -3.60 11.48
C LEU A 113 -8.43 -4.08 12.67
N GLU A 114 -8.83 -3.70 13.86
CA GLU A 114 -8.18 -4.11 15.11
C GLU A 114 -8.87 -5.36 15.68
N GLU A 115 -8.10 -6.39 16.02
CA GLU A 115 -8.65 -7.66 16.54
C GLU A 115 -9.39 -7.49 17.86
N ASP A 116 -8.83 -6.70 18.76
CA ASP A 116 -9.30 -6.51 20.12
C ASP A 116 -10.39 -5.45 20.27
N MET A 117 -10.79 -4.79 19.19
CA MET A 117 -11.86 -3.80 19.22
C MET A 117 -13.22 -4.50 19.05
N PRO A 118 -14.13 -4.37 20.03
CA PRO A 118 -15.45 -4.97 19.92
C PRO A 118 -16.28 -4.26 18.84
N ASP A 119 -16.89 -5.01 17.93
CA ASP A 119 -17.61 -4.48 16.76
C ASP A 119 -18.89 -3.71 17.14
N ASP A 120 -19.43 -3.91 18.34
CA ASP A 120 -20.60 -3.19 18.85
C ASP A 120 -20.26 -1.78 19.36
N GLU A 121 -19.01 -1.54 19.76
CA GLU A 121 -18.52 -0.22 20.19
C GLU A 121 -17.80 0.50 19.03
N PHE A 122 -17.12 -0.23 18.17
CA PHE A 122 -16.32 0.29 17.05
C PHE A 122 -16.62 -0.53 15.79
N PRO A 123 -17.64 -0.16 15.02
CA PRO A 123 -17.97 -0.87 13.80
C PRO A 123 -16.81 -0.79 12.80
N GLN A 124 -16.23 -1.94 12.49
CA GLN A 124 -15.13 -2.10 11.55
C GLN A 124 -15.60 -3.05 10.44
N ASN A 125 -15.70 -2.54 9.23
CA ASN A 125 -16.18 -3.31 8.10
C ASN A 125 -15.03 -4.08 7.45
N PRO A 126 -15.05 -5.43 7.45
CA PRO A 126 -14.10 -6.21 6.66
C PRO A 126 -14.37 -6.02 5.17
N LEU A 127 -13.39 -6.39 4.34
CA LEU A 127 -13.52 -6.36 2.89
C LEU A 127 -14.74 -7.19 2.44
N PRO A 128 -15.69 -6.65 1.65
CA PRO A 128 -16.82 -7.40 1.15
C PRO A 128 -16.39 -8.58 0.26
N LEU A 129 -16.98 -9.75 0.51
CA LEU A 129 -16.64 -11.01 -0.21
C LEU A 129 -17.09 -11.01 -1.67
N ASP A 130 -18.12 -10.26 -2.01
CA ASP A 130 -18.70 -10.17 -3.35
C ASP A 130 -18.03 -9.12 -4.23
N LEU A 131 -17.12 -8.31 -3.65
CA LEU A 131 -16.40 -7.29 -4.39
C LEU A 131 -15.26 -7.91 -5.20
N PRO A 132 -15.17 -7.67 -6.53
CA PRO A 132 -14.03 -8.12 -7.32
C PRO A 132 -12.71 -7.61 -6.76
N ASN A 133 -11.77 -8.51 -6.59
CA ASN A 133 -10.46 -8.21 -6.04
C ASN A 133 -9.33 -8.80 -6.91
N LEU A 134 -8.08 -8.55 -6.54
CA LEU A 134 -6.91 -8.99 -7.29
C LEU A 134 -6.91 -10.51 -7.53
N ALA A 135 -7.27 -11.31 -6.50
CA ALA A 135 -7.28 -12.77 -6.64
C ALA A 135 -8.34 -13.23 -7.64
N THR A 136 -9.58 -12.77 -7.51
CA THR A 136 -10.67 -13.17 -8.40
C THR A 136 -10.41 -12.77 -9.86
N VAL A 137 -9.83 -11.59 -10.07
CA VAL A 137 -9.51 -11.06 -11.41
C VAL A 137 -8.33 -11.82 -12.04
N MET A 138 -7.27 -12.10 -11.27
CA MET A 138 -6.09 -12.79 -11.79
C MET A 138 -6.32 -14.29 -11.95
N SER A 139 -7.11 -14.93 -11.08
CA SER A 139 -7.54 -16.32 -11.28
C SER A 139 -8.36 -16.49 -12.56
N ALA A 140 -9.25 -15.54 -12.85
CA ALA A 140 -10.00 -15.52 -14.12
C ALA A 140 -9.09 -15.29 -15.35
N ALA A 141 -7.91 -14.69 -15.15
CA ALA A 141 -6.87 -14.55 -16.20
C ALA A 141 -5.96 -15.81 -16.32
N GLY A 142 -6.20 -16.86 -15.51
CA GLY A 142 -5.48 -18.12 -15.54
C GLY A 142 -4.24 -18.17 -14.64
N TYR A 143 -4.16 -17.32 -13.63
CA TYR A 143 -3.08 -17.29 -12.65
C TYR A 143 -3.44 -18.04 -11.38
N HIS A 144 -2.46 -18.71 -10.78
CA HIS A 144 -2.46 -19.10 -9.38
C HIS A 144 -2.15 -17.87 -8.51
N VAL A 145 -2.87 -17.63 -7.42
CA VAL A 145 -2.74 -16.37 -6.66
C VAL A 145 -2.41 -16.64 -5.19
N PRO A 146 -1.17 -17.09 -4.88
CA PRO A 146 -0.72 -17.26 -3.49
C PRO A 146 -0.60 -15.90 -2.79
N TYR A 147 -0.90 -15.90 -1.48
CA TYR A 147 -0.72 -14.76 -0.59
C TYR A 147 0.16 -15.14 0.60
N LYS A 148 1.20 -14.38 0.88
CA LYS A 148 2.10 -14.58 2.00
C LYS A 148 2.24 -13.27 2.76
N GLY A 149 1.98 -13.29 4.06
CA GLY A 149 2.19 -12.13 4.90
C GLY A 149 0.92 -11.45 5.40
N LYS A 150 1.08 -10.19 5.86
CA LYS A 150 0.04 -9.35 6.44
C LYS A 150 -1.16 -9.20 5.50
N TRP A 151 -2.33 -9.60 5.98
CA TRP A 151 -3.60 -9.49 5.28
C TRP A 151 -4.36 -8.22 5.65
N HIS A 152 -4.77 -8.11 6.88
CA HIS A 152 -5.37 -6.94 7.53
C HIS A 152 -6.65 -6.41 6.83
N LEU A 153 -7.46 -7.29 6.23
CA LEU A 153 -8.69 -6.94 5.51
C LEU A 153 -9.92 -7.72 5.98
N SER A 154 -9.76 -8.57 6.99
CA SER A 154 -10.85 -9.26 7.68
C SER A 154 -10.40 -9.64 9.08
N LYS A 155 -11.36 -10.02 9.91
CA LYS A 155 -11.11 -10.52 11.26
C LYS A 155 -11.07 -12.05 11.28
N PRO A 156 -10.57 -12.69 12.35
CA PRO A 156 -10.57 -14.15 12.48
C PRO A 156 -11.98 -14.71 12.38
N ILE A 157 -12.13 -15.93 11.81
CA ILE A 157 -13.40 -16.63 11.71
C ILE A 157 -13.62 -17.41 13.01
N GLU A 158 -14.75 -17.20 13.70
CA GLU A 158 -15.05 -17.85 15.00
C GLU A 158 -13.92 -17.70 16.04
N GLN A 159 -13.21 -16.58 16.01
CA GLN A 159 -12.03 -16.27 16.84
C GLN A 159 -10.76 -17.07 16.51
N ASP A 160 -10.75 -17.81 15.40
CA ASP A 160 -9.59 -18.57 14.95
C ASP A 160 -9.00 -17.99 13.64
N TRP A 161 -7.70 -17.79 13.63
CA TRP A 161 -6.95 -17.52 12.42
C TRP A 161 -6.68 -18.83 11.66
N THR A 162 -7.41 -19.02 10.58
CA THR A 162 -7.23 -20.17 9.67
C THR A 162 -6.94 -19.68 8.24
N PRO A 163 -6.36 -20.51 7.35
CA PRO A 163 -6.16 -20.11 5.95
C PRO A 163 -7.43 -19.64 5.25
N GLU A 164 -8.61 -20.10 5.70
CA GLU A 164 -9.91 -19.74 5.13
C GLU A 164 -10.23 -18.25 5.28
N VAL A 165 -9.67 -17.57 6.29
CA VAL A 165 -9.80 -16.12 6.48
C VAL A 165 -9.41 -15.34 5.20
N VAL A 166 -8.43 -15.84 4.46
CA VAL A 166 -7.92 -15.23 3.23
C VAL A 166 -8.39 -15.98 1.98
N ASN A 167 -8.50 -17.32 2.06
CA ASN A 167 -8.91 -18.15 0.92
C ASN A 167 -10.33 -17.82 0.41
N GLN A 168 -11.25 -17.44 1.30
CA GLN A 168 -12.61 -17.03 0.91
C GLN A 168 -12.64 -15.82 -0.05
N TYR A 169 -11.56 -15.04 -0.14
CA TYR A 169 -11.38 -13.94 -1.10
C TYR A 169 -10.76 -14.38 -2.43
N GLY A 170 -10.44 -15.69 -2.57
CA GLY A 170 -9.84 -16.28 -3.77
C GLY A 170 -8.32 -16.30 -3.78
N PHE A 171 -7.66 -15.84 -2.72
CA PHE A 171 -6.23 -16.06 -2.53
C PHE A 171 -5.97 -17.47 -1.98
N GLU A 172 -4.74 -17.93 -2.09
CA GLU A 172 -4.35 -19.28 -1.69
C GLU A 172 -3.07 -19.26 -0.86
N ARG A 173 -2.83 -20.34 -0.09
CA ARG A 173 -1.55 -20.61 0.58
C ARG A 173 -1.15 -19.57 1.62
N TRP A 174 -2.12 -18.89 2.24
CA TRP A 174 -1.84 -17.97 3.32
C TRP A 174 -1.48 -18.69 4.63
N ASN A 175 -0.52 -18.10 5.39
CA ASN A 175 -0.02 -18.64 6.66
C ASN A 175 -0.54 -17.82 7.84
N PRO A 176 -1.60 -18.25 8.55
CA PRO A 176 -2.07 -17.61 9.76
C PRO A 176 -1.06 -17.74 10.93
N PRO A 177 -1.17 -16.91 11.98
CA PRO A 177 -2.13 -15.79 12.14
C PRO A 177 -1.78 -14.59 11.28
N ASP A 178 -2.65 -13.58 11.23
CA ASP A 178 -2.31 -12.27 10.68
C ASP A 178 -1.34 -11.55 11.62
N ALA A 179 -0.68 -10.49 11.18
CA ALA A 179 0.24 -9.71 11.98
C ALA A 179 0.29 -8.24 11.53
N GLY A 180 0.83 -7.38 12.40
CA GLY A 180 1.00 -5.95 12.08
C GLY A 180 -0.30 -5.14 12.13
N ALA A 181 -1.33 -5.62 12.84
CA ALA A 181 -2.59 -4.90 13.02
C ALA A 181 -2.44 -3.75 14.03
N ASN A 182 -1.73 -3.98 15.13
CA ASN A 182 -1.63 -3.08 16.27
C ASN A 182 -0.20 -2.99 16.82
N GLN A 183 -0.05 -2.55 18.09
CA GLN A 183 1.22 -2.38 18.79
C GLN A 183 1.59 -3.58 19.67
N ASP A 184 0.87 -4.68 19.61
CA ASP A 184 1.16 -5.86 20.39
C ASP A 184 2.47 -6.51 19.92
N LEU A 185 3.28 -7.00 20.86
CA LEU A 185 4.64 -7.44 20.56
C LEU A 185 4.70 -8.62 19.61
N ASP A 186 3.71 -9.50 19.66
CA ASP A 186 3.58 -10.66 18.76
C ASP A 186 3.11 -10.30 17.34
N GLN A 187 2.69 -9.05 17.13
CA GLN A 187 2.28 -8.50 15.85
C GLN A 187 3.44 -7.87 15.05
N PHE A 188 4.64 -7.75 15.65
CA PHE A 188 5.79 -7.10 15.01
C PHE A 188 6.30 -7.90 13.81
N GLY A 189 6.74 -7.17 12.78
CA GLY A 189 7.36 -7.77 11.59
C GLY A 189 8.72 -8.36 11.89
N GLY A 190 9.50 -7.69 12.73
CA GLY A 190 10.82 -8.13 13.16
C GLY A 190 10.92 -8.32 14.67
N GLY A 191 12.13 -8.10 15.24
CA GLY A 191 12.39 -8.32 16.65
C GLY A 191 12.17 -9.78 17.06
N ASP A 192 11.61 -9.99 18.27
CA ASP A 192 11.36 -11.35 18.79
C ASP A 192 10.18 -12.06 18.09
N ALA A 193 9.25 -11.32 17.51
CA ALA A 193 8.08 -11.88 16.82
C ALA A 193 8.44 -12.42 15.42
N ASP A 194 9.32 -11.74 14.70
CA ASP A 194 9.85 -12.10 13.38
C ASP A 194 8.76 -12.59 12.40
N ASN A 195 7.63 -11.87 12.33
CA ASN A 195 6.56 -12.26 11.42
C ASN A 195 6.98 -12.16 9.95
N ASP A 196 7.83 -11.19 9.57
CA ASP A 196 8.31 -11.05 8.21
C ASP A 196 9.22 -12.22 7.81
N GLY A 197 10.07 -12.71 8.73
CA GLY A 197 10.84 -13.95 8.56
C GLY A 197 9.92 -15.16 8.39
N ARG A 198 8.93 -15.30 9.26
CA ARG A 198 7.92 -16.37 9.19
C ARG A 198 7.18 -16.39 7.84
N TYR A 199 6.88 -15.25 7.25
CA TYR A 199 6.20 -15.17 5.95
C TYR A 199 7.13 -15.50 4.79
N THR A 200 8.42 -15.19 4.93
CA THR A 200 9.41 -15.32 3.87
C THR A 200 10.08 -16.69 3.89
N ASP A 201 10.51 -17.14 5.07
CA ASP A 201 11.18 -18.42 5.31
C ASP A 201 10.26 -19.46 5.94
N ASP A 202 10.59 -20.76 5.78
CA ASP A 202 9.95 -21.87 6.46
C ASP A 202 10.50 -22.10 7.89
N ASP A 203 11.67 -21.51 8.23
CA ASP A 203 12.35 -21.61 9.51
C ASP A 203 11.92 -20.54 10.54
N GLY A 204 10.93 -19.69 10.22
CA GLY A 204 10.39 -18.67 11.13
C GLY A 204 9.77 -19.26 12.41
N PRO A 205 9.48 -18.44 13.44
CA PRO A 205 8.98 -18.89 14.74
C PRO A 205 7.59 -19.56 14.69
N ALA A 206 6.90 -19.51 13.55
CA ALA A 206 5.61 -20.18 13.37
C ALA A 206 5.73 -21.71 13.50
N PRO A 207 4.61 -22.41 13.77
CA PRO A 207 4.62 -23.85 13.83
C PRO A 207 5.28 -24.46 12.59
N ALA A 208 6.27 -25.31 12.80
CA ALA A 208 7.01 -25.99 11.74
C ALA A 208 6.06 -26.58 10.66
N GLY A 209 6.42 -26.38 9.40
CA GLY A 209 5.67 -26.94 8.26
C GLY A 209 4.69 -25.97 7.58
N LYS A 210 4.79 -24.67 7.83
CA LYS A 210 4.09 -23.64 7.04
C LYS A 210 4.99 -23.14 5.92
N GLU A 211 4.48 -23.17 4.71
CA GLU A 211 5.20 -22.78 3.50
C GLU A 211 5.40 -21.26 3.44
N GLY A 212 6.64 -20.77 3.50
CA GLY A 212 7.02 -19.39 3.24
C GLY A 212 7.06 -19.05 1.76
N VAL A 213 7.49 -17.81 1.43
CA VAL A 213 7.69 -17.36 0.05
C VAL A 213 8.78 -18.19 -0.63
N ILE A 214 9.92 -18.39 0.03
CA ILE A 214 11.08 -19.09 -0.52
C ILE A 214 10.73 -20.55 -0.81
N GLU A 215 10.05 -21.25 0.12
CA GLU A 215 9.61 -22.60 -0.08
C GLU A 215 8.60 -22.72 -1.23
N TYR A 216 7.63 -21.78 -1.32
CA TYR A 216 6.71 -21.75 -2.45
C TYR A 216 7.44 -21.61 -3.80
N LEU A 217 8.38 -20.68 -3.91
CA LEU A 217 9.12 -20.45 -5.17
C LEU A 217 9.95 -21.67 -5.60
N LYS A 218 10.47 -22.45 -4.65
CA LYS A 218 11.19 -23.71 -4.90
C LYS A 218 10.27 -24.89 -5.23
N SER A 219 8.96 -24.76 -4.94
CA SER A 219 8.00 -25.86 -5.10
C SER A 219 7.63 -26.13 -6.54
N GLU A 220 7.16 -27.36 -6.82
CA GLU A 220 6.60 -27.71 -8.13
C GLU A 220 5.35 -26.88 -8.48
N ALA A 221 4.61 -26.39 -7.48
CA ALA A 221 3.42 -25.57 -7.70
C ALA A 221 3.76 -24.24 -8.42
N ALA A 222 4.89 -23.61 -8.10
CA ALA A 222 5.37 -22.41 -8.77
C ALA A 222 5.75 -22.63 -10.24
N LYS A 223 5.94 -23.89 -10.67
CA LYS A 223 6.38 -24.27 -12.02
C LYS A 223 5.24 -24.77 -12.92
N GLN A 224 4.07 -25.09 -12.35
CA GLN A 224 2.98 -25.73 -13.09
C GLN A 224 2.16 -24.77 -13.93
N GLN A 225 1.93 -23.55 -13.46
CA GLN A 225 1.18 -22.50 -14.15
C GLN A 225 1.67 -21.12 -13.74
N PRO A 226 1.37 -20.06 -14.49
CA PRO A 226 1.73 -18.70 -14.09
C PRO A 226 1.14 -18.36 -12.73
N PHE A 227 1.94 -17.74 -11.87
CA PHE A 227 1.49 -17.26 -10.57
C PHE A 227 1.49 -15.74 -10.47
N PHE A 228 0.60 -15.22 -9.64
CA PHE A 228 0.60 -13.86 -9.14
C PHE A 228 0.75 -13.93 -7.61
N LEU A 229 1.99 -14.03 -7.14
CA LEU A 229 2.33 -14.12 -5.73
C LEU A 229 2.28 -12.75 -5.08
N VAL A 230 1.49 -12.60 -4.03
CA VAL A 230 1.51 -11.43 -3.16
C VAL A 230 2.39 -11.75 -1.96
N VAL A 231 3.41 -10.92 -1.74
CA VAL A 231 4.28 -10.93 -0.56
C VAL A 231 4.04 -9.63 0.17
N SER A 232 3.52 -9.69 1.38
CA SER A 232 3.08 -8.53 2.13
C SER A 232 3.73 -8.52 3.51
N LEU A 233 4.80 -7.75 3.66
CA LEU A 233 5.54 -7.64 4.91
C LEU A 233 4.90 -6.65 5.87
N VAL A 234 5.21 -6.81 7.17
CA VAL A 234 4.82 -5.88 8.23
C VAL A 234 5.74 -4.67 8.25
N ASN A 235 7.07 -4.89 8.17
CA ASN A 235 8.01 -3.78 8.27
C ASN A 235 8.03 -2.89 7.00
N PRO A 236 8.32 -1.58 7.23
CA PRO A 236 8.84 -0.87 8.40
C PRO A 236 7.79 -0.36 9.43
N HIS A 237 6.62 -0.94 9.53
CA HIS A 237 5.54 -0.56 10.45
C HIS A 237 5.97 -0.55 11.93
N ASP A 238 6.88 -1.42 12.37
CA ASP A 238 7.33 -1.53 13.76
C ASP A 238 8.00 -0.26 14.29
N VAL A 239 8.29 0.72 13.44
CA VAL A 239 8.74 2.05 13.88
C VAL A 239 7.77 2.69 14.88
N LEU A 240 6.50 2.29 14.85
CA LEU A 240 5.47 2.78 15.80
C LEU A 240 5.82 2.44 17.26
N ALA A 241 6.56 1.36 17.50
CA ALA A 241 6.96 0.91 18.84
C ALA A 241 7.97 1.85 19.51
N TYR A 242 8.72 2.63 18.73
CA TYR A 242 9.70 3.57 19.28
C TYR A 242 9.02 4.87 19.79
N PRO A 243 9.36 5.37 20.98
CA PRO A 243 10.37 4.88 21.93
C PRO A 243 9.79 3.98 23.03
N LYS A 244 8.51 3.57 22.97
CA LYS A 244 7.77 3.04 24.12
C LYS A 244 8.00 1.54 24.34
N THR A 245 7.89 0.73 23.30
CA THR A 245 7.85 -0.75 23.42
C THR A 245 8.83 -1.48 22.51
N TYR A 246 9.66 -0.76 21.74
CA TYR A 246 10.56 -1.37 20.77
C TYR A 246 11.59 -2.34 21.41
N GLU A 247 12.11 -2.01 22.62
CA GLU A 247 13.03 -2.90 23.33
C GLU A 247 12.33 -4.16 23.86
N GLU A 248 11.08 -4.02 24.30
CA GLU A 248 10.27 -5.17 24.75
C GLU A 248 9.91 -6.09 23.58
N GLY A 249 9.85 -5.55 22.36
CA GLY A 249 9.62 -6.30 21.12
C GLY A 249 10.87 -6.92 20.49
N GLY A 250 12.01 -6.91 21.21
CA GLY A 250 13.24 -7.56 20.74
C GLY A 250 14.18 -6.66 19.94
N TYR A 251 13.83 -5.39 19.72
CA TYR A 251 14.77 -4.41 19.15
C TYR A 251 15.69 -3.83 20.24
N ASN A 252 16.77 -3.21 19.84
CA ASN A 252 17.72 -2.62 20.78
C ASN A 252 18.22 -1.26 20.30
N HIS A 253 18.94 -0.54 21.16
CA HIS A 253 19.41 0.81 20.83
C HIS A 253 20.31 0.87 19.58
N SER A 254 20.99 -0.22 19.18
CA SER A 254 21.78 -0.21 17.94
C SER A 254 20.89 -0.12 16.71
N ASP A 255 19.64 -0.57 16.78
CA ASP A 255 18.68 -0.51 15.68
C ASP A 255 18.17 0.91 15.42
N THR A 256 18.40 1.85 16.36
CA THR A 256 18.10 3.27 16.18
C THR A 256 19.26 4.10 15.63
N ASN A 257 20.43 3.49 15.40
CA ASN A 257 21.61 4.18 14.89
C ASN A 257 21.57 4.30 13.35
N GLY A 258 22.03 5.43 12.83
CA GLY A 258 22.11 5.64 11.38
C GLY A 258 22.67 6.99 10.97
N ASP A 259 22.58 7.31 9.69
CA ASP A 259 23.09 8.55 9.09
C ASP A 259 21.96 9.46 8.53
N ILE A 260 20.71 9.19 8.90
CA ILE A 260 19.57 9.99 8.50
C ILE A 260 19.37 11.13 9.49
N SER A 261 19.55 12.36 9.02
CA SER A 261 19.31 13.56 9.82
C SER A 261 17.83 13.97 9.78
N LEU A 262 17.44 14.83 10.73
CA LEU A 262 16.08 15.37 10.79
C LEU A 262 15.67 16.05 9.48
N PRO A 263 14.43 15.87 9.03
CA PRO A 263 13.89 16.61 7.91
C PRO A 263 13.82 18.12 8.23
N LYS A 264 13.97 18.96 7.22
CA LYS A 264 13.97 20.44 7.38
C LYS A 264 12.69 20.99 8.02
N THR A 265 11.61 20.22 7.97
CA THR A 265 10.28 20.57 8.54
C THR A 265 10.08 20.03 9.96
N ALA A 266 11.06 19.35 10.55
CA ALA A 266 10.95 18.73 11.88
C ALA A 266 10.56 19.70 13.01
N HIS A 267 10.85 21.00 12.84
CA HIS A 267 10.52 22.06 13.79
C HIS A 267 9.48 23.04 13.25
N GLU A 268 8.74 22.65 12.21
CA GLU A 268 7.70 23.49 11.65
C GLU A 268 6.58 23.76 12.66
N SER A 269 6.12 24.99 12.70
CA SER A 269 4.90 25.33 13.44
C SER A 269 3.67 24.90 12.65
N LEU A 270 2.81 24.08 13.26
CA LEU A 270 1.53 23.68 12.68
C LEU A 270 0.40 24.71 12.91
N ALA A 271 0.72 25.95 13.28
CA ALA A 271 -0.27 26.98 13.65
C ALA A 271 -1.22 27.36 12.49
N THR A 272 -0.77 27.22 11.23
CA THR A 272 -1.55 27.53 10.02
C THR A 272 -2.15 26.26 9.37
N LYS A 273 -2.02 25.13 10.03
CA LYS A 273 -2.48 23.83 9.54
C LYS A 273 -3.82 23.47 10.19
N PRO A 274 -4.59 22.52 9.63
CA PRO A 274 -5.79 21.99 10.27
C PRO A 274 -5.54 21.51 11.69
N THR A 275 -6.52 21.70 12.56
CA THR A 275 -6.42 21.41 14.00
C THR A 275 -6.13 19.95 14.28
N ALA A 276 -6.64 19.03 13.44
CA ALA A 276 -6.44 17.60 13.56
C ALA A 276 -4.95 17.21 13.63
N GLN A 277 -4.07 17.87 12.86
CA GLN A 277 -2.63 17.57 12.86
C GLN A 277 -1.97 17.84 14.21
N ARG A 278 -2.27 18.99 14.85
CA ARG A 278 -1.71 19.32 16.17
C ARG A 278 -2.29 18.43 17.27
N GLN A 279 -3.57 18.09 17.16
CA GLN A 279 -4.19 17.17 18.10
C GLN A 279 -3.56 15.79 18.00
N PHE A 280 -3.37 15.26 16.78
CA PHE A 280 -2.72 13.98 16.56
C PHE A 280 -1.26 13.97 17.05
N LEU A 281 -0.49 15.04 16.81
CA LEU A 281 0.87 15.17 17.34
C LEU A 281 0.91 15.04 18.87
N ALA A 282 -0.05 15.66 19.56
CA ALA A 282 -0.16 15.58 21.02
C ALA A 282 -0.60 14.17 21.49
N LEU A 283 -1.59 13.57 20.81
CA LEU A 283 -2.10 12.24 21.15
C LEU A 283 -1.05 11.13 20.89
N SER A 284 -0.34 11.21 19.78
CA SER A 284 0.73 10.25 19.47
C SER A 284 1.88 10.29 20.48
N ALA A 285 2.16 11.45 21.10
CA ALA A 285 3.13 11.54 22.18
C ALA A 285 2.68 10.80 23.44
N VAL A 286 1.37 10.76 23.72
CA VAL A 286 0.81 10.01 24.86
C VAL A 286 0.74 8.51 24.54
N GLY A 287 0.22 8.13 23.39
CA GLY A 287 0.03 6.72 23.00
C GLY A 287 1.33 5.99 22.73
N LEU A 288 2.21 6.57 21.92
CA LEU A 288 3.45 5.95 21.42
C LEU A 288 4.72 6.41 22.16
N GLY A 289 4.61 7.25 23.20
CA GLY A 289 5.73 7.87 23.88
C GLY A 289 6.22 9.16 23.19
N PRO A 290 6.84 10.11 23.92
CA PRO A 290 7.21 11.42 23.38
C PRO A 290 8.48 11.37 22.53
N LEU A 291 8.49 12.09 21.40
CA LEU A 291 9.68 12.46 20.63
C LEU A 291 10.04 13.93 20.96
N ASP A 292 10.37 14.20 22.22
CA ASP A 292 10.50 15.55 22.79
C ASP A 292 11.90 16.17 22.60
N THR A 293 12.87 15.40 22.14
CA THR A 293 14.22 15.87 21.80
C THR A 293 14.56 15.59 20.33
N ASP A 294 15.52 16.30 19.78
CA ASP A 294 16.00 16.06 18.42
C ASP A 294 16.68 14.70 18.31
N GLU A 295 17.39 14.26 19.35
CA GLU A 295 17.99 12.94 19.43
C GLU A 295 16.95 11.84 19.26
N LYS A 296 15.85 11.85 20.02
CA LYS A 296 14.77 10.86 19.88
C LYS A 296 14.10 10.89 18.50
N LYS A 297 14.00 12.07 17.87
CA LYS A 297 13.48 12.18 16.50
C LYS A 297 14.46 11.59 15.49
N GLU A 298 15.78 11.80 15.67
CA GLU A 298 16.80 11.19 14.83
C GLU A 298 16.86 9.68 15.03
N GLU A 299 16.76 9.19 16.26
CA GLU A 299 16.63 7.76 16.55
C GLU A 299 15.39 7.15 15.86
N TYR A 300 14.23 7.80 15.96
CA TYR A 300 13.01 7.36 15.29
C TYR A 300 13.19 7.21 13.77
N ILE A 301 13.73 8.23 13.09
CA ILE A 301 13.89 8.17 11.62
C ILE A 301 14.98 7.19 11.19
N ASN A 302 16.01 6.97 12.01
CA ASN A 302 17.02 5.98 11.76
C ASN A 302 16.52 4.56 12.03
N PHE A 303 15.73 4.35 13.07
CA PHE A 303 15.03 3.09 13.30
C PHE A 303 14.12 2.75 12.09
N TYR A 304 13.32 3.72 11.63
CA TYR A 304 12.54 3.55 10.42
C TYR A 304 13.39 3.16 9.19
N GLY A 305 14.54 3.82 9.00
CA GLY A 305 15.46 3.47 7.92
C GLY A 305 16.02 2.05 8.04
N ASN A 306 16.33 1.61 9.25
CA ASN A 306 16.85 0.26 9.50
C ASN A 306 15.79 -0.82 9.26
N LEU A 307 14.53 -0.56 9.61
CA LEU A 307 13.42 -1.46 9.27
C LEU A 307 13.17 -1.55 7.75
N MET A 308 13.38 -0.47 7.00
CA MET A 308 13.37 -0.51 5.53
C MET A 308 14.52 -1.39 4.98
N ILE A 309 15.71 -1.31 5.58
CA ILE A 309 16.86 -2.15 5.21
C ILE A 309 16.56 -3.63 5.50
N GLU A 310 15.88 -3.92 6.61
CA GLU A 310 15.45 -5.27 6.96
C GLU A 310 14.51 -5.84 5.89
N SER A 311 13.46 -5.10 5.54
CA SER A 311 12.53 -5.50 4.49
C SER A 311 13.22 -5.70 3.12
N ASP A 312 14.27 -4.94 2.82
CA ASP A 312 15.05 -5.06 1.58
C ASP A 312 15.87 -6.37 1.52
N LYS A 313 16.28 -6.92 2.67
CA LYS A 313 16.96 -8.23 2.72
C LYS A 313 16.02 -9.36 2.28
N TYR A 314 14.78 -9.38 2.80
CA TYR A 314 13.78 -10.35 2.36
C TYR A 314 13.49 -10.24 0.86
N LEU A 315 13.46 -9.02 0.32
CA LEU A 315 13.34 -8.83 -1.12
C LEU A 315 14.56 -9.36 -1.89
N GLU A 316 15.77 -9.22 -1.35
CA GLU A 316 17.00 -9.77 -1.96
C GLU A 316 16.93 -11.29 -2.03
N ASP A 317 16.56 -11.97 -0.93
CA ASP A 317 16.42 -13.42 -0.86
C ASP A 317 15.37 -13.95 -1.86
N ILE A 318 14.25 -13.23 -2.02
CA ILE A 318 13.22 -13.56 -3.01
C ILE A 318 13.76 -13.43 -4.44
N ILE A 319 14.50 -12.35 -4.76
CA ILE A 319 15.07 -12.16 -6.10
C ILE A 319 16.13 -13.21 -6.39
N ASP A 320 16.96 -13.54 -5.42
CA ASP A 320 17.99 -14.58 -5.55
C ASP A 320 17.35 -15.96 -5.76
N THR A 321 16.31 -16.29 -5.00
CA THR A 321 15.55 -17.53 -5.21
C THR A 321 14.91 -17.60 -6.61
N LEU A 322 14.34 -16.48 -7.09
CA LEU A 322 13.81 -16.44 -8.47
C LEU A 322 14.91 -16.66 -9.53
N GLU A 323 16.14 -16.22 -9.27
CA GLU A 323 17.29 -16.45 -10.15
C GLU A 323 17.76 -17.90 -10.08
N ASP A 324 17.93 -18.45 -8.89
CA ASP A 324 18.38 -19.84 -8.65
C ASP A 324 17.41 -20.88 -9.22
N GLU A 325 16.10 -20.59 -9.22
CA GLU A 325 15.04 -21.46 -9.77
C GLU A 325 14.73 -21.19 -11.24
N ASP A 326 15.57 -20.40 -11.95
CA ASP A 326 15.37 -20.00 -13.36
C ASP A 326 14.02 -19.30 -13.64
N LEU A 327 13.39 -18.68 -12.64
CA LEU A 327 12.09 -18.01 -12.75
C LEU A 327 12.22 -16.51 -13.07
N LEU A 328 13.32 -15.85 -12.69
CA LEU A 328 13.47 -14.38 -12.74
C LEU A 328 13.21 -13.80 -14.13
N ASP A 329 13.70 -14.44 -15.17
CA ASP A 329 13.53 -14.00 -16.55
C ASP A 329 12.06 -13.96 -17.01
N ASN A 330 11.21 -14.81 -16.43
CA ASN A 330 9.78 -14.89 -16.71
C ASN A 330 8.90 -14.30 -15.59
N THR A 331 9.49 -13.54 -14.67
CA THR A 331 8.77 -12.95 -13.53
C THR A 331 8.88 -11.42 -13.56
N ILE A 332 7.75 -10.73 -13.39
CA ILE A 332 7.71 -9.29 -13.12
C ILE A 332 7.68 -9.13 -11.59
N VAL A 333 8.75 -8.55 -11.03
CA VAL A 333 8.77 -8.18 -9.61
C VAL A 333 8.27 -6.74 -9.48
N ILE A 334 7.21 -6.53 -8.71
CA ILE A 334 6.61 -5.24 -8.43
C ILE A 334 6.87 -4.92 -6.95
N LYS A 335 7.61 -3.84 -6.66
CA LYS A 335 7.79 -3.34 -5.29
C LYS A 335 6.91 -2.12 -5.08
N THR A 336 6.11 -2.13 -4.02
CA THR A 336 5.32 -0.99 -3.54
C THR A 336 5.17 -1.02 -2.03
N SER A 337 4.41 -0.08 -1.46
CA SER A 337 3.97 -0.05 -0.06
C SER A 337 2.51 0.34 -0.01
N ASP A 338 1.82 0.06 1.09
CA ASP A 338 0.41 0.43 1.26
C ASP A 338 0.22 1.94 1.51
N HIS A 339 1.08 2.59 2.28
CA HIS A 339 1.13 4.04 2.50
C HIS A 339 2.52 4.47 2.96
N GLY A 340 2.71 5.77 3.18
CA GLY A 340 3.96 6.32 3.66
C GLY A 340 4.01 6.51 5.19
N GLU A 341 5.01 7.29 5.64
CA GLU A 341 5.36 7.60 7.03
C GLU A 341 5.87 9.04 7.13
N MET A 342 5.43 9.80 8.13
CA MET A 342 5.85 11.18 8.33
C MET A 342 7.33 11.33 8.68
N GLY A 343 7.92 10.37 9.38
CA GLY A 343 9.35 10.34 9.67
C GLY A 343 9.87 11.61 10.30
N THR A 344 9.17 12.10 11.30
CA THR A 344 9.44 13.34 12.04
C THR A 344 9.35 14.65 11.24
N ALA A 345 8.83 14.63 10.02
CA ALA A 345 8.53 15.84 9.26
C ALA A 345 7.38 16.65 9.91
N HIS A 346 7.19 17.88 9.48
CA HIS A 346 6.08 18.76 9.86
C HIS A 346 5.84 18.83 11.38
N GLY A 347 6.79 19.45 12.09
CA GLY A 347 6.70 19.66 13.55
C GLY A 347 7.02 18.41 14.38
N GLY A 348 7.67 17.40 13.79
CA GLY A 348 8.01 16.14 14.46
C GLY A 348 6.88 15.12 14.39
N MET A 349 5.99 15.22 13.40
CA MET A 349 4.92 14.24 13.18
C MET A 349 5.50 12.88 12.80
N ARG A 350 4.82 11.85 13.22
CA ARG A 350 5.09 10.44 12.91
C ARG A 350 3.79 9.74 12.49
N GLN A 351 3.89 8.52 11.98
CA GLN A 351 2.77 7.79 11.44
C GLN A 351 2.19 8.47 10.18
N LYS A 352 0.96 8.21 9.81
CA LYS A 352 0.32 8.55 8.52
C LYS A 352 -1.01 9.28 8.64
N MET A 353 -1.57 9.35 9.83
CA MET A 353 -2.94 9.80 10.08
C MET A 353 -3.10 11.31 10.07
N PHE A 354 -4.32 11.77 9.78
CA PHE A 354 -4.79 13.17 9.89
C PHE A 354 -3.97 14.20 9.10
N ASN A 355 -3.35 13.76 8.01
CA ASN A 355 -2.59 14.64 7.12
C ASN A 355 -2.66 14.14 5.66
N PHE A 356 -2.15 14.95 4.72
CA PHE A 356 -2.02 14.56 3.30
C PHE A 356 -0.70 15.04 2.69
N TYR A 357 0.37 15.07 3.50
CA TYR A 357 1.71 15.43 3.05
C TYR A 357 2.29 14.38 2.09
N GLU A 358 3.29 14.79 1.29
CA GLU A 358 3.95 13.85 0.36
C GLU A 358 4.57 12.65 1.10
N GLU A 359 4.98 12.83 2.37
CA GLU A 359 5.51 11.77 3.23
C GLU A 359 4.49 10.65 3.52
N THR A 360 3.22 10.99 3.67
CA THR A 360 2.14 10.01 3.82
C THR A 360 1.69 9.44 2.49
N LEU A 361 1.60 10.28 1.45
CA LEU A 361 0.95 9.90 0.20
C LEU A 361 1.87 9.13 -0.75
N ARG A 362 3.16 9.51 -0.83
CA ARG A 362 4.06 8.94 -1.84
C ARG A 362 4.68 7.63 -1.39
N VAL A 363 4.46 6.61 -2.20
CA VAL A 363 4.96 5.26 -1.99
C VAL A 363 5.97 4.88 -3.09
N PRO A 364 6.89 3.94 -2.85
CA PRO A 364 7.70 3.37 -3.91
C PRO A 364 6.81 2.63 -4.91
N LEU A 365 7.17 2.66 -6.20
CA LEU A 365 6.57 1.77 -7.20
C LEU A 365 7.58 1.49 -8.31
N THR A 366 7.99 0.24 -8.40
CA THR A 366 8.92 -0.24 -9.43
C THR A 366 8.42 -1.55 -10.02
N PHE A 367 8.34 -1.63 -11.34
CA PHE A 367 8.10 -2.85 -12.11
C PHE A 367 9.42 -3.30 -12.68
N SER A 368 9.93 -4.46 -12.29
CA SER A 368 11.23 -4.98 -12.71
C SER A 368 11.12 -6.32 -13.43
N ASN A 369 11.81 -6.43 -14.54
CA ASN A 369 12.08 -7.68 -15.24
C ASN A 369 13.23 -7.45 -16.24
N PRO A 370 14.31 -8.26 -16.23
CA PRO A 370 15.51 -8.04 -17.05
C PRO A 370 15.28 -8.15 -18.56
N LYS A 371 14.24 -8.85 -19.00
CA LYS A 371 13.87 -8.94 -20.44
C LYS A 371 13.03 -7.76 -20.89
N LEU A 372 12.18 -7.21 -20.02
CA LEU A 372 11.37 -6.03 -20.33
C LEU A 372 12.19 -4.75 -20.29
N TYR A 373 13.05 -4.62 -19.30
CA TYR A 373 13.82 -3.38 -19.06
C TYR A 373 15.31 -3.69 -18.97
N ARG A 374 16.04 -3.47 -20.07
CA ARG A 374 17.48 -3.72 -20.16
C ARG A 374 18.36 -2.65 -19.50
N LYS A 375 17.74 -1.60 -18.97
CA LYS A 375 18.38 -0.47 -18.26
C LYS A 375 17.36 0.23 -17.40
N PRO A 376 17.78 1.01 -16.40
CA PRO A 376 16.89 1.81 -15.59
C PRO A 376 15.99 2.73 -16.45
N VAL A 377 14.71 2.74 -16.14
CA VAL A 377 13.72 3.61 -16.77
C VAL A 377 12.89 4.28 -15.68
N THR A 378 12.58 5.55 -15.86
CA THR A 378 11.70 6.29 -14.94
C THR A 378 10.50 6.85 -15.67
N SER A 379 9.37 6.97 -14.95
CA SER A 379 8.16 7.64 -15.42
C SER A 379 7.75 8.72 -14.41
N ASN A 380 7.39 9.89 -14.90
CA ASN A 380 6.76 10.95 -14.12
C ASN A 380 5.23 10.92 -14.25
N ALA A 381 4.66 9.88 -14.84
CA ALA A 381 3.23 9.69 -14.86
C ALA A 381 2.72 9.52 -13.42
N MET A 382 1.63 10.20 -13.12
CA MET A 382 0.94 10.12 -11.85
C MET A 382 0.08 8.86 -11.84
N VAL A 383 0.27 8.02 -10.83
CA VAL A 383 -0.47 6.77 -10.61
C VAL A 383 -0.82 6.63 -9.13
N SER A 384 -1.88 5.91 -8.83
CA SER A 384 -2.39 5.74 -7.47
C SER A 384 -2.81 4.29 -7.23
N HIS A 385 -2.94 3.87 -5.98
CA HIS A 385 -3.34 2.49 -5.63
C HIS A 385 -4.65 2.07 -6.27
N VAL A 386 -5.64 2.96 -6.33
CA VAL A 386 -6.91 2.67 -6.98
C VAL A 386 -6.75 2.29 -8.46
N ASP A 387 -5.64 2.69 -9.11
CA ASP A 387 -5.31 2.38 -10.50
C ASP A 387 -4.69 0.98 -10.68
N PHE A 388 -4.30 0.31 -9.58
CA PHE A 388 -3.49 -0.91 -9.67
C PHE A 388 -4.29 -2.08 -10.26
N LEU A 389 -5.44 -2.44 -9.69
CA LEU A 389 -6.21 -3.57 -10.17
C LEU A 389 -6.69 -3.42 -11.62
N PRO A 390 -7.28 -2.29 -12.07
CA PRO A 390 -7.62 -2.11 -13.50
C PRO A 390 -6.40 -2.21 -14.42
N THR A 391 -5.22 -1.82 -13.94
CA THR A 391 -3.96 -1.96 -14.70
C THR A 391 -3.53 -3.42 -14.81
N MET A 392 -3.56 -4.20 -13.72
CA MET A 392 -3.25 -5.62 -13.75
C MET A 392 -4.23 -6.39 -14.63
N ALA A 393 -5.54 -6.12 -14.47
CA ALA A 393 -6.58 -6.72 -15.31
C ALA A 393 -6.35 -6.51 -16.82
N ASN A 394 -5.85 -5.34 -17.20
CA ASN A 394 -5.58 -5.04 -18.59
C ASN A 394 -4.21 -5.57 -19.07
N LEU A 395 -3.19 -5.47 -18.22
CA LEU A 395 -1.82 -5.93 -18.50
C LEU A 395 -1.79 -7.44 -18.78
N PHE A 396 -2.51 -8.21 -17.96
CA PHE A 396 -2.57 -9.68 -18.02
C PHE A 396 -3.82 -10.20 -18.73
N LYS A 397 -4.59 -9.31 -19.38
CA LYS A 397 -5.74 -9.63 -20.24
C LYS A 397 -6.82 -10.45 -19.54
N ALA A 398 -7.14 -10.09 -18.27
CA ALA A 398 -8.29 -10.67 -17.59
C ALA A 398 -9.56 -10.57 -18.47
N PRO A 399 -10.43 -11.59 -18.49
CA PRO A 399 -11.62 -11.59 -19.31
C PRO A 399 -12.58 -10.46 -18.88
N ARG A 400 -13.42 -9.98 -19.81
CA ARG A 400 -14.38 -8.90 -19.51
C ARG A 400 -15.34 -9.26 -18.38
N SER A 401 -15.71 -10.52 -18.25
CA SER A 401 -16.59 -11.02 -17.19
C SER A 401 -16.03 -10.92 -15.78
N ALA A 402 -14.70 -10.78 -15.65
CA ALA A 402 -14.01 -10.59 -14.38
C ALA A 402 -13.64 -9.13 -14.11
N ARG A 403 -14.00 -8.21 -15.00
CA ARG A 403 -13.72 -6.78 -14.86
C ARG A 403 -14.95 -6.05 -14.33
N ALA A 404 -14.72 -5.03 -13.54
CA ALA A 404 -15.75 -4.15 -13.02
C ALA A 404 -15.56 -2.71 -13.55
N ASP A 405 -16.51 -1.85 -13.24
CA ASP A 405 -16.40 -0.41 -13.51
C ASP A 405 -15.61 0.26 -12.38
N TRP A 406 -14.29 0.03 -12.40
CA TRP A 406 -13.38 0.60 -11.41
C TRP A 406 -13.20 2.10 -11.54
N GLU A 407 -12.98 2.76 -10.42
CA GLU A 407 -12.63 4.19 -10.37
C GLU A 407 -11.20 4.46 -10.83
N GLY A 408 -10.31 3.49 -10.71
CA GLY A 408 -8.91 3.59 -11.09
C GLY A 408 -8.68 3.69 -12.60
N ARG A 409 -7.54 4.27 -12.98
CA ARG A 409 -7.11 4.48 -14.37
C ARG A 409 -6.06 3.45 -14.78
N ASP A 410 -6.29 2.76 -15.88
CA ASP A 410 -5.34 1.80 -16.45
C ASP A 410 -4.08 2.49 -16.99
N TYR A 411 -2.93 2.20 -16.41
CA TYR A 411 -1.61 2.65 -16.86
C TYR A 411 -0.74 1.53 -17.48
N SER A 412 -1.32 0.38 -17.82
CA SER A 412 -0.62 -0.76 -18.43
C SER A 412 0.20 -0.39 -19.67
N LYS A 413 -0.29 0.59 -20.44
CA LYS A 413 0.41 1.11 -21.62
C LYS A 413 1.74 1.78 -21.28
N ILE A 414 1.88 2.36 -20.09
CA ILE A 414 3.14 2.98 -19.62
C ILE A 414 4.11 1.88 -19.21
N ILE A 415 3.64 0.81 -18.58
CA ILE A 415 4.47 -0.35 -18.23
C ILE A 415 5.06 -0.96 -19.50
N LEU A 416 4.24 -1.16 -20.55
CA LEU A 416 4.68 -1.74 -21.81
C LEU A 416 5.53 -0.79 -22.68
N ASP A 417 5.30 0.52 -22.58
CA ASP A 417 6.04 1.57 -23.28
C ASP A 417 6.16 2.84 -22.40
N PRO A 418 7.26 2.97 -21.64
CA PRO A 418 7.46 4.09 -20.70
C PRO A 418 7.49 5.50 -21.34
N LYS A 419 7.48 5.57 -22.67
CA LYS A 419 7.38 6.85 -23.40
C LYS A 419 5.95 7.37 -23.51
N LYS A 420 4.96 6.57 -23.12
CA LYS A 420 3.54 6.97 -23.14
C LYS A 420 3.28 8.09 -22.13
N LYS A 421 2.33 8.94 -22.48
CA LYS A 421 1.84 10.01 -21.58
C LYS A 421 1.14 9.42 -20.37
N GLY A 422 1.12 10.18 -19.27
CA GLY A 422 0.34 9.87 -18.09
C GLY A 422 -1.16 9.71 -18.41
N VAL A 423 -1.84 8.95 -17.59
CA VAL A 423 -3.26 8.60 -17.77
C VAL A 423 -4.21 9.56 -17.04
N GLN A 424 -3.65 10.39 -16.16
CA GLN A 424 -4.42 11.33 -15.35
C GLN A 424 -3.57 12.56 -14.98
N ASP A 425 -4.23 13.66 -14.63
CA ASP A 425 -3.63 14.93 -14.23
C ASP A 425 -3.72 15.22 -12.73
N TYR A 426 -4.43 14.37 -11.99
CA TYR A 426 -4.53 14.40 -10.54
C TYR A 426 -4.72 13.00 -9.96
N VAL A 427 -4.44 12.84 -8.68
CA VAL A 427 -4.86 11.72 -7.83
C VAL A 427 -5.72 12.24 -6.70
N ALA A 428 -6.69 11.43 -6.25
CA ALA A 428 -7.49 11.70 -5.07
C ALA A 428 -6.94 10.89 -3.89
N PHE A 429 -7.10 11.43 -2.67
CA PHE A 429 -6.79 10.76 -1.43
C PHE A 429 -7.88 11.08 -0.40
N THR A 430 -8.30 10.07 0.37
CA THR A 430 -9.26 10.20 1.47
C THR A 430 -8.66 9.67 2.77
N PHE A 431 -9.20 10.15 3.89
CA PHE A 431 -8.91 9.60 5.20
C PHE A 431 -10.17 9.69 6.06
N ASP A 432 -10.61 8.56 6.60
CA ASP A 432 -11.86 8.44 7.35
C ASP A 432 -11.71 7.77 8.73
N ASP A 433 -10.57 7.11 9.01
CA ASP A 433 -10.30 6.40 10.27
C ASP A 433 -10.06 7.38 11.44
N VAL A 434 -11.15 7.77 12.10
CA VAL A 434 -11.11 8.74 13.19
C VAL A 434 -10.58 8.16 14.51
N PHE A 435 -10.62 6.83 14.65
CA PHE A 435 -10.09 6.13 15.82
C PHE A 435 -8.59 5.87 15.70
N ALA A 436 -8.05 5.88 14.48
CA ALA A 436 -6.63 5.71 14.20
C ALA A 436 -6.03 4.45 14.88
N GLY A 437 -6.78 3.34 14.87
CA GLY A 437 -6.39 2.09 15.49
C GLY A 437 -6.36 2.11 17.03
N GLN A 438 -7.12 2.99 17.68
CA GLN A 438 -7.14 3.11 19.15
C GLN A 438 -8.50 2.69 19.72
N PRO A 439 -8.54 1.67 20.60
CA PRO A 439 -9.79 1.21 21.22
C PRO A 439 -10.32 2.18 22.28
N THR A 440 -9.51 3.11 22.77
CA THR A 440 -9.90 4.07 23.82
C THR A 440 -9.42 5.47 23.50
N GLY A 441 -10.30 6.49 23.78
CA GLY A 441 -9.94 7.90 23.64
C GLY A 441 -8.85 8.38 24.61
N PRO A 442 -8.43 9.63 24.48
CA PRO A 442 -9.08 10.66 23.68
C PRO A 442 -8.76 10.57 22.18
N TYR A 443 -9.73 10.91 21.34
CA TYR A 443 -9.59 10.93 19.87
C TYR A 443 -9.37 12.34 19.34
N VAL A 444 -8.83 12.44 18.13
CA VAL A 444 -8.77 13.68 17.36
C VAL A 444 -10.20 14.19 17.14
N GLN A 445 -10.45 15.45 17.49
CA GLN A 445 -11.77 16.06 17.37
C GLN A 445 -12.01 16.62 15.96
N PRO A 446 -13.27 16.70 15.51
CA PRO A 446 -13.63 17.28 14.24
C PRO A 446 -13.08 18.71 14.02
N PRO A 447 -12.85 19.10 12.77
CA PRO A 447 -12.97 18.31 11.53
C PRO A 447 -11.71 17.46 11.32
N GLN A 448 -11.85 16.13 11.17
CA GLN A 448 -10.74 15.19 11.07
C GLN A 448 -10.79 14.26 9.86
N HIS A 449 -11.94 14.13 9.19
CA HIS A 449 -12.02 13.44 7.89
C HIS A 449 -11.36 14.28 6.80
N ILE A 450 -10.73 13.62 5.84
CA ILE A 450 -9.99 14.30 4.77
C ILE A 450 -10.47 13.82 3.42
N VAL A 451 -10.72 14.77 2.52
CA VAL A 451 -10.81 14.52 1.09
C VAL A 451 -9.90 15.49 0.35
N SER A 452 -9.17 14.98 -0.63
CA SER A 452 -8.13 15.78 -1.28
C SER A 452 -7.89 15.44 -2.73
N ILE A 453 -7.28 16.38 -3.45
CA ILE A 453 -6.71 16.19 -4.79
C ILE A 453 -5.28 16.68 -4.83
N ARG A 454 -4.43 15.94 -5.55
CA ARG A 454 -3.04 16.29 -5.79
C ARG A 454 -2.78 16.30 -7.29
N GLU A 455 -2.51 17.47 -7.86
CA GLU A 455 -2.05 17.71 -9.24
C GLU A 455 -0.52 17.83 -9.27
N THR A 456 0.09 17.86 -10.44
CA THR A 456 1.57 17.98 -10.59
C THR A 456 2.16 19.17 -9.84
N ARG A 457 1.44 20.29 -9.78
CA ARG A 457 1.93 21.53 -9.15
C ARG A 457 1.23 21.87 -7.86
N TYR A 458 -0.07 21.68 -7.79
CA TYR A 458 -0.87 22.09 -6.65
C TYR A 458 -1.51 20.88 -5.99
N LYS A 459 -1.74 20.98 -4.70
CA LYS A 459 -2.57 20.03 -3.96
C LYS A 459 -3.49 20.79 -3.01
N LEU A 460 -4.68 20.24 -2.79
CA LEU A 460 -5.71 20.80 -1.92
C LEU A 460 -6.36 19.68 -1.11
N ALA A 461 -6.52 19.90 0.19
CA ALA A 461 -7.33 19.06 1.07
C ALA A 461 -8.40 19.87 1.78
N LYS A 462 -9.53 19.23 1.97
CA LYS A 462 -10.63 19.64 2.85
C LYS A 462 -10.63 18.68 4.05
N TYR A 463 -10.57 19.26 5.24
CA TYR A 463 -10.83 18.60 6.51
C TYR A 463 -12.26 18.91 6.90
N TYR A 464 -13.08 17.90 7.13
CA TYR A 464 -14.52 18.10 7.34
C TYR A 464 -15.06 17.24 8.47
N ASP A 465 -16.18 17.69 9.00
CA ASP A 465 -17.01 16.96 9.95
C ASP A 465 -18.20 16.37 9.18
N PRO A 466 -18.38 15.04 9.10
CA PRO A 466 -19.52 14.44 8.41
C PRO A 466 -20.88 14.86 9.00
N GLU A 467 -20.92 15.20 10.29
CA GLU A 467 -22.14 15.67 10.97
C GLU A 467 -22.42 17.16 10.74
N GLY A 468 -21.44 17.90 10.22
CA GLY A 468 -21.55 19.32 9.90
C GLY A 468 -21.61 20.25 11.13
N ASN A 469 -21.17 19.77 12.30
CA ASN A 469 -21.14 20.58 13.53
C ASN A 469 -19.95 21.55 13.55
N GLU A 470 -18.83 21.14 12.92
CA GLU A 470 -17.62 21.94 12.84
C GLU A 470 -17.35 22.43 11.41
N PRO A 471 -16.84 23.67 11.25
CA PRO A 471 -16.57 24.20 9.92
C PRO A 471 -15.37 23.52 9.25
N ASP A 472 -15.44 23.37 7.93
CA ASP A 472 -14.33 22.85 7.12
C ASP A 472 -13.04 23.64 7.31
N GLN A 473 -11.93 22.91 7.43
CA GLN A 473 -10.57 23.46 7.38
C GLN A 473 -9.86 23.01 6.10
N TRP A 474 -8.92 23.82 5.63
CA TRP A 474 -8.35 23.65 4.31
C TRP A 474 -6.84 23.77 4.32
N GLU A 475 -6.19 22.95 3.50
CA GLU A 475 -4.77 23.08 3.15
C GLU A 475 -4.60 23.16 1.63
N MET A 476 -3.72 24.04 1.18
CA MET A 476 -3.32 24.14 -0.22
C MET A 476 -1.83 24.44 -0.31
N TYR A 477 -1.13 23.73 -1.21
CA TYR A 477 0.31 23.94 -1.46
C TYR A 477 0.62 24.11 -2.94
N ASP A 478 1.60 24.97 -3.27
CA ASP A 478 2.22 25.09 -4.58
C ASP A 478 3.56 24.36 -4.57
N LEU A 479 3.57 23.08 -4.90
CA LEU A 479 4.73 22.18 -4.82
C LEU A 479 5.93 22.65 -5.68
N LYS A 480 5.70 23.52 -6.65
CA LYS A 480 6.78 24.13 -7.45
C LYS A 480 7.59 25.16 -6.65
N HIS A 481 6.95 25.92 -5.77
CA HIS A 481 7.56 27.00 -5.00
C HIS A 481 7.68 26.68 -3.51
N ASP A 482 7.00 25.66 -3.06
CA ASP A 482 6.97 25.15 -1.70
C ASP A 482 6.93 23.61 -1.71
N PRO A 483 8.01 22.95 -2.17
CA PRO A 483 8.06 21.50 -2.26
C PRO A 483 8.10 20.80 -0.89
N LEU A 484 8.26 21.55 0.19
CA LEU A 484 8.25 21.07 1.57
C LEU A 484 6.92 21.35 2.26
N GLU A 485 5.89 21.85 1.57
CA GLU A 485 4.52 22.02 2.07
C GLU A 485 4.39 22.83 3.38
N VAL A 486 5.28 23.79 3.57
CA VAL A 486 5.31 24.62 4.80
C VAL A 486 4.23 25.68 4.80
N ARG A 487 3.95 26.29 3.63
CA ARG A 487 3.07 27.46 3.50
C ARG A 487 1.66 27.06 3.08
N ASN A 488 0.75 26.93 4.03
CA ASN A 488 -0.65 26.69 3.72
C ASN A 488 -1.30 27.92 3.05
N ILE A 489 -1.45 27.87 1.73
CA ILE A 489 -2.08 28.93 0.92
C ILE A 489 -3.58 29.07 1.25
N ALA A 490 -4.22 28.01 1.75
CA ALA A 490 -5.63 28.03 2.09
C ALA A 490 -5.91 28.64 3.49
N ASP A 491 -4.89 28.83 4.33
CA ASP A 491 -5.06 29.46 5.64
C ASP A 491 -5.78 30.82 5.50
N PRO A 492 -6.82 31.10 6.31
CA PRO A 492 -7.59 32.35 6.23
C PRO A 492 -6.72 33.62 6.36
N ASN A 493 -5.63 33.56 7.11
CA ASN A 493 -4.73 34.68 7.35
C ASN A 493 -3.62 34.80 6.29
N PHE A 494 -3.50 33.85 5.36
CA PHE A 494 -2.50 33.89 4.30
C PHE A 494 -2.83 34.96 3.27
N LYS A 495 -1.89 35.86 3.01
CA LYS A 495 -2.06 36.92 2.00
C LYS A 495 -1.82 36.34 0.58
N ARG A 496 -2.90 35.89 -0.04
CA ARG A 496 -2.87 35.31 -1.40
C ARG A 496 -2.68 36.36 -2.47
N THR A 497 -1.89 36.03 -3.50
CA THR A 497 -1.88 36.73 -4.78
C THR A 497 -3.18 36.43 -5.55
N LYS A 498 -3.50 37.25 -6.56
CA LYS A 498 -4.64 37.01 -7.48
C LYS A 498 -4.58 35.62 -8.13
N THR A 499 -3.38 35.16 -8.47
CA THR A 499 -3.18 33.81 -9.05
C THR A 499 -3.50 32.71 -8.04
N GLN A 500 -3.00 32.83 -6.82
CA GLN A 500 -3.27 31.84 -5.75
C GLN A 500 -4.76 31.78 -5.40
N GLU A 501 -5.43 32.93 -5.35
CA GLU A 501 -6.88 33.00 -5.11
C GLU A 501 -7.67 32.30 -6.23
N LYS A 502 -7.28 32.54 -7.49
CA LYS A 502 -7.89 31.86 -8.65
C LYS A 502 -7.67 30.34 -8.59
N GLU A 503 -6.45 29.89 -8.25
CA GLU A 503 -6.14 28.47 -8.14
C GLU A 503 -6.87 27.79 -6.98
N LEU A 504 -6.96 28.44 -5.81
CA LEU A 504 -7.74 27.93 -4.68
C LEU A 504 -9.21 27.71 -5.06
N LYS A 505 -9.82 28.70 -5.74
CA LYS A 505 -11.20 28.58 -6.23
C LYS A 505 -11.34 27.44 -7.25
N ARG A 506 -10.39 27.30 -8.18
CA ARG A 506 -10.39 26.24 -9.19
C ARG A 506 -10.29 24.85 -8.55
N LEU A 507 -9.36 24.68 -7.61
CA LEU A 507 -9.13 23.41 -6.94
C LEU A 507 -10.31 23.02 -6.05
N LYS A 508 -10.93 23.97 -5.35
CA LYS A 508 -12.16 23.70 -4.57
C LYS A 508 -13.30 23.21 -5.47
N ALA A 509 -13.49 23.82 -6.63
CA ALA A 509 -14.50 23.39 -7.59
C ALA A 509 -14.18 21.98 -8.15
N LYS A 510 -12.91 21.72 -8.47
CA LYS A 510 -12.47 20.40 -8.95
C LYS A 510 -12.63 19.33 -7.86
N LEU A 511 -12.29 19.64 -6.62
CA LEU A 511 -12.46 18.69 -5.52
C LEU A 511 -13.93 18.35 -5.31
N ALA A 512 -14.84 19.34 -5.34
CA ALA A 512 -16.29 19.09 -5.24
C ALA A 512 -16.81 18.19 -6.38
N GLU A 513 -16.32 18.40 -7.61
CA GLU A 513 -16.63 17.50 -8.75
C GLU A 513 -16.13 16.07 -8.49
N VAL A 514 -14.91 15.90 -7.95
CA VAL A 514 -14.34 14.59 -7.63
C VAL A 514 -15.13 13.90 -6.52
N GLU A 515 -15.53 14.64 -5.48
CA GLU A 515 -16.40 14.11 -4.42
C GLU A 515 -17.72 13.59 -4.99
N GLU A 516 -18.35 14.36 -5.89
CA GLU A 516 -19.65 14.00 -6.50
C GLU A 516 -19.55 12.83 -7.47
N THR A 517 -18.47 12.73 -8.24
CA THR A 517 -18.39 11.81 -9.38
C THR A 517 -17.57 10.55 -9.14
N ARG A 518 -16.66 10.53 -8.13
CA ARG A 518 -15.71 9.43 -7.93
C ARG A 518 -15.64 8.89 -6.51
N LEU A 519 -16.06 9.66 -5.52
CA LEU A 519 -15.93 9.28 -4.12
C LEU A 519 -17.30 8.98 -3.47
N GLN A 520 -18.30 8.68 -4.28
CA GLN A 520 -19.62 8.26 -3.80
C GLN A 520 -19.65 6.73 -3.57
N PRO A 521 -20.45 6.21 -2.65
CA PRO A 521 -20.72 4.78 -2.52
C PRO A 521 -21.18 4.14 -3.83
N LEU A 522 -20.95 2.80 -3.98
CA LEU A 522 -21.44 2.01 -5.14
C LEU A 522 -22.95 1.93 -5.18
#